data_219a91c10624a1fd2ed254e8e6abf182
#
_entry.id   219a91c10624a1fd2ed254e8e6abf182
#
_cell.length_a   1.000
_cell.length_b   1.000
_cell.length_c   1.000
_cell.angle_alpha   90.00
_cell.angle_beta   90.00
_cell.angle_gamma   90.00
#
_symmetry.space_group_name_H-M   'P 1'
#
loop_
_entity.id
_entity.type
_entity.pdbx_description
1 polymer ?
#
loop_
_entity_poly.entity_id
_entity_poly.type
_entity_poly.pdbx_seq_one_letter_code
_entity_poly.pdbx_strand_id
1 'polypeptide(L)' 'MKQYTSREFIKICVANGFRYSRTNGSHSIYVNDKGNHISIPKTLNSVIANRLIKENKLKL' A
#
# COMPACT_ATOMS: atom_id res chain seq x y z
N MET A 1 0.09 17.30 5.41
CA MET A 1 -0.09 15.90 4.95
C MET A 1 1.06 15.55 4.00
N LYS A 2 1.76 14.48 4.29
CA LYS A 2 2.87 14.04 3.45
C LYS A 2 2.35 13.43 2.15
N GLN A 3 3.01 13.74 1.05
CA GLN A 3 2.68 13.19 -0.25
C GLN A 3 3.55 11.97 -0.52
N TYR A 4 2.94 10.96 -1.12
CA TYR A 4 3.62 9.70 -1.46
C TYR A 4 3.44 9.40 -2.93
N THR A 5 4.52 8.97 -3.58
CA THR A 5 4.40 8.35 -4.89
C THR A 5 4.00 6.89 -4.70
N SER A 6 3.49 6.26 -5.76
CA SER A 6 3.16 4.83 -5.67
C SER A 6 4.38 4.01 -5.29
N ARG A 7 5.54 4.34 -5.85
CA ARG A 7 6.79 3.62 -5.55
C ARG A 7 7.15 3.75 -4.07
N GLU A 8 7.07 4.98 -3.52
CA GLU A 8 7.38 5.19 -2.11
C GLU A 8 6.43 4.41 -1.21
N PHE A 9 5.14 4.41 -1.54
CA PHE A 9 4.15 3.70 -0.76
C PHE A 9 4.39 2.18 -0.81
N ILE A 10 4.75 1.65 -1.98
CA ILE A 10 5.07 0.23 -2.11
C ILE A 10 6.26 -0.14 -1.23
N LYS A 11 7.28 0.71 -1.17
CA LYS A 11 8.44 0.45 -0.30
C LYS A 11 8.02 0.38 1.17
N ILE A 12 7.10 1.25 1.58
CA ILE A 12 6.57 1.22 2.94
C ILE A 12 5.84 -0.09 3.20
N CYS A 13 5.00 -0.53 2.26
CA CYS A 13 4.28 -1.79 2.40
C CYS A 13 5.23 -2.98 2.51
N VAL A 14 6.25 -3.03 1.67
CA VAL A 14 7.24 -4.12 1.71
C VAL A 14 7.98 -4.11 3.03
N ALA A 15 8.35 -2.92 3.54
CA ALA A 15 9.02 -2.81 4.83
C ALA A 15 8.13 -3.27 5.98
N ASN A 16 6.82 -3.30 5.79
CA ASN A 16 5.86 -3.75 6.79
C ASN A 16 5.42 -5.19 6.58
N GLY A 17 6.14 -5.95 5.74
CA GLY A 17 5.88 -7.37 5.57
C GLY A 17 4.88 -7.72 4.48
N PHE A 18 4.48 -6.75 3.67
CA PHE A 18 3.60 -7.01 2.54
C PHE A 18 4.42 -7.36 1.31
N ARG A 19 3.84 -8.16 0.43
CA ARG A 19 4.48 -8.54 -0.82
C ARG A 19 3.47 -8.51 -1.95
N TYR A 20 3.95 -8.31 -3.16
CA TYR A 20 3.09 -8.28 -4.33
C TYR A 20 2.41 -9.64 -4.53
N SER A 21 1.11 -9.61 -4.73
CA SER A 21 0.33 -10.81 -5.00
C SER A 21 -0.14 -10.84 -6.46
N ARG A 22 -0.91 -9.84 -6.85
CA ARG A 22 -1.46 -9.81 -8.21
C ARG A 22 -1.91 -8.40 -8.55
N THR A 23 -2.23 -8.20 -9.83
CA THR A 23 -2.82 -6.95 -10.30
C THR A 23 -4.26 -7.21 -10.72
N ASN A 24 -5.17 -6.39 -10.25
CA ASN A 24 -6.59 -6.47 -10.59
C ASN A 24 -7.01 -5.13 -11.18
N GLY A 25 -7.13 -5.08 -12.50
CA GLY A 25 -7.40 -3.84 -13.20
C GLY A 25 -6.26 -2.84 -13.02
N SER A 26 -6.54 -1.68 -12.47
CA SER A 26 -5.53 -0.66 -12.22
C SER A 26 -5.00 -0.71 -10.79
N HIS A 27 -5.33 -1.76 -10.03
CA HIS A 27 -4.90 -1.89 -8.64
C HIS A 27 -3.91 -3.03 -8.48
N SER A 28 -2.83 -2.76 -7.75
CA SER A 28 -1.86 -3.80 -7.36
C SER A 28 -2.24 -4.29 -5.97
N ILE A 29 -2.33 -5.61 -5.81
CA ILE A 29 -2.74 -6.20 -4.54
C ILE A 29 -1.49 -6.73 -3.83
N TYR A 30 -1.27 -6.25 -2.62
CA TYR A 30 -0.17 -6.68 -1.76
C TYR A 30 -0.73 -7.38 -0.54
N VAL A 31 -0.11 -8.47 -0.13
CA VAL A 31 -0.59 -9.31 0.98
C VAL A 31 0.54 -9.54 1.98
N ASN A 32 0.15 -9.84 3.22
CA ASN A 32 1.11 -10.22 4.25
C ASN A 32 0.78 -11.62 4.79
N ASP A 33 1.63 -12.12 5.70
CA ASP A 33 1.47 -13.47 6.23
C ASP A 33 0.28 -13.60 7.18
N LYS A 34 -0.28 -12.46 7.63
CA LYS A 34 -1.43 -12.46 8.53
C LYS A 34 -2.76 -12.50 7.78
N GLY A 35 -2.72 -12.56 6.46
CA GLY A 35 -3.93 -12.57 5.66
C GLY A 35 -4.48 -11.19 5.32
N ASN A 36 -3.81 -10.13 5.71
CA ASN A 36 -4.22 -8.78 5.35
C ASN A 36 -3.78 -8.48 3.91
N HIS A 37 -4.53 -7.62 3.24
CA HIS A 37 -4.17 -7.21 1.90
C HIS A 37 -4.42 -5.72 1.72
N ILE A 38 -3.63 -5.11 0.83
CA ILE A 38 -3.74 -3.69 0.50
C ILE A 38 -3.89 -3.59 -1.02
N SER A 39 -4.91 -2.86 -1.45
CA SER A 39 -5.13 -2.57 -2.87
C SER A 39 -4.57 -1.18 -3.15
N ILE A 40 -3.51 -1.11 -3.97
CA ILE A 40 -2.82 0.14 -4.28
C ILE A 40 -3.23 0.59 -5.69
N PRO A 41 -3.95 1.71 -5.82
CA PRO A 41 -4.34 2.20 -7.14
C PRO A 41 -3.13 2.69 -7.93
N LYS A 42 -3.21 2.59 -9.24
CA LYS A 42 -2.14 3.04 -10.13
C LYS A 42 -1.84 4.52 -9.94
N THR A 43 -2.89 5.32 -9.72
CA THR A 43 -2.74 6.75 -9.45
C THR A 43 -3.00 7.00 -7.97
N LEU A 44 -2.00 6.65 -7.15
CA LEU A 44 -2.07 6.88 -5.71
C LEU A 44 -1.95 8.36 -5.42
N ASN A 45 -2.80 8.86 -4.51
CA ASN A 45 -2.68 10.23 -4.01
C ASN A 45 -2.44 10.20 -2.49
N SER A 46 -2.09 11.37 -1.93
CA SER A 46 -1.72 11.43 -0.52
C SER A 46 -2.89 11.13 0.41
N VAL A 47 -4.11 11.44 0.02
CA VAL A 47 -5.29 11.13 0.84
C VAL A 47 -5.44 9.62 0.97
N ILE A 48 -5.38 8.91 -0.14
CA ILE A 48 -5.50 7.45 -0.16
C ILE A 48 -4.32 6.82 0.60
N ALA A 49 -3.11 7.29 0.34
CA ALA A 49 -1.91 6.74 0.98
C ALA A 49 -1.99 6.89 2.50
N ASN A 50 -2.31 8.07 3.00
CA ASN A 50 -2.39 8.30 4.44
C ASN A 50 -3.51 7.49 5.09
N ARG A 51 -4.63 7.31 4.38
CA ARG A 51 -5.72 6.48 4.88
C ARG A 51 -5.29 5.02 5.00
N LEU A 52 -4.61 4.49 3.97
CA LEU A 52 -4.15 3.11 3.99
C LEU A 52 -3.11 2.87 5.07
N ILE A 53 -2.21 3.83 5.28
CA ILE A 53 -1.23 3.74 6.37
C ILE A 53 -1.94 3.64 7.71
N LYS A 54 -2.93 4.50 7.93
CA LYS A 54 -3.67 4.51 9.19
C LYS A 54 -4.49 3.24 9.38
N GLU A 55 -5.21 2.80 8.34
CA GLU A 55 -6.07 1.62 8.43
C GLU A 55 -5.28 0.34 8.66
N ASN A 56 -4.10 0.25 8.09
CA ASN A 56 -3.27 -0.93 8.18
C ASN A 56 -2.16 -0.80 9.22
N LYS A 57 -2.11 0.31 9.94
CA LYS A 57 -1.12 0.58 11.00
C LYS A 57 0.30 0.38 10.49
N LEU A 58 0.57 0.91 9.31
CA LEU A 58 1.90 0.78 8.71
C LEU A 58 2.91 1.65 9.45
N LYS A 59 4.09 1.09 9.67
CA LYS A 59 5.20 1.82 10.29
C LYS A 59 5.99 2.54 9.21
N LEU A 60 6.30 3.80 9.43
CA LEU A 60 7.03 4.63 8.47
C LEU A 60 8.51 4.69 8.78
#